data_a090bb5bb6c72d2abb7ebcf51f88e949
#
_entry.id   a090bb5bb6c72d2abb7ebcf51f88e949
#
_cell.length_a   1.000
_cell.length_b   1.000
_cell.length_c   1.000
_cell.angle_alpha   90.00
_cell.angle_beta   90.00
_cell.angle_gamma   90.00
#
_symmetry.space_group_name_H-M   'P 1'
#
loop_
_entity.id
_entity.type
_entity.pdbx_description
1 polymer ?
#
loop_
_entity_poly.entity_id
_entity_poly.type
_entity_poly.pdbx_seq_one_letter_code
_entity_poly.pdbx_strand_id
1 'polypeptide(L)'
;MHSVLIATGHYHSLDLLTDSPIPELRPLVGRPWIEHVVEILAKIRIRRVSVIICREPEAVRKVLGNGERWGLQIKYYTAKQPDFPYGRIRHLPLSSNEEKILLAHADRLPDLDGYSDCVMKKMRQTAFCAVHEDASTAGVKTLKSEKTWSGYAVVGTGWLCNLAENCNEESLNEMIRESVRDQAMKSVTLPQVLDARHHSLLLEANKNVLGKKQPKILIKSNEVQPGVWISRNVVIHPTACIKPPVFLGENSNLGAQVELGPNAMIAADCVIDRKASVVNSLIMAHSYVGENLEVNDSIIDRNRLINTRLETALCINENFILGALCKGVTPSPWQKLPSRLAGLLLLVGLSPLLPIAAIYAVIKYRKDFVRLEKAVTLPAPDSVKEWRAARILQLGEPVRTSALQPLLCDFSFQTLLLVFVPGLISVVFGDLHLVGLPPRSPENVEKLPEDWRKLYLQGKMGLITQNLLYHNARQDADENYAAETFYVAMGTWRRDAKLSLNYFGKVLQTICRNFLNYGIRNLVKRNKTVHNNP
;
A
#
# COMPACT_ATOMS: atom_id res chain seq x y z
N MET A 1 -27.32 9.30 -18.51
CA MET A 1 -26.53 10.40 -17.90
C MET A 1 -25.15 9.84 -17.57
N HIS A 2 -24.13 10.56 -17.88
CA HIS A 2 -22.72 10.23 -17.61
C HIS A 2 -22.27 10.99 -16.35
N SER A 3 -21.39 10.42 -15.54
CA SER A 3 -20.77 11.12 -14.43
C SER A 3 -19.27 11.26 -14.64
N VAL A 4 -18.75 12.42 -14.29
CA VAL A 4 -17.30 12.66 -14.14
C VAL A 4 -17.01 12.70 -12.66
N LEU A 5 -16.29 11.70 -12.17
CA LEU A 5 -15.87 11.57 -10.78
C LEU A 5 -14.44 12.10 -10.65
N ILE A 6 -14.26 13.06 -9.78
CA ILE A 6 -13.00 13.75 -9.57
C ILE A 6 -12.34 13.20 -8.32
N ALA A 7 -11.26 12.43 -8.50
CA ALA A 7 -10.48 11.78 -7.46
C ALA A 7 -9.03 12.29 -7.54
N THR A 8 -8.80 13.50 -7.09
CA THR A 8 -7.53 14.21 -7.25
C THR A 8 -6.49 13.87 -6.21
N GLY A 9 -6.91 13.29 -5.08
CA GLY A 9 -6.06 13.08 -3.91
C GLY A 9 -5.62 14.40 -3.28
N HIS A 10 -6.42 15.46 -3.41
CA HIS A 10 -6.08 16.76 -2.86
C HIS A 10 -6.43 16.81 -1.37
N TYR A 11 -5.45 17.17 -0.54
CA TYR A 11 -5.63 17.37 0.90
C TYR A 11 -6.02 18.81 1.18
N HIS A 12 -6.75 19.02 2.27
CA HIS A 12 -6.88 20.36 2.83
C HIS A 12 -5.50 20.84 3.33
N SER A 13 -5.18 22.11 3.16
CA SER A 13 -3.86 22.68 3.55
C SER A 13 -3.50 22.47 5.04
N LEU A 14 -4.50 22.37 5.89
CA LEU A 14 -4.35 22.14 7.34
C LEU A 14 -4.57 20.69 7.76
N ASP A 15 -4.63 19.75 6.80
CA ASP A 15 -4.87 18.35 7.14
C ASP A 15 -3.60 17.69 7.70
N LEU A 16 -3.75 17.04 8.85
CA LEU A 16 -2.67 16.34 9.54
C LEU A 16 -2.47 14.90 9.04
N LEU A 17 -3.34 14.41 8.15
CA LEU A 17 -3.28 13.08 7.53
C LEU A 17 -2.55 13.07 6.17
N THR A 18 -1.61 13.98 5.94
CA THR A 18 -0.93 14.11 4.64
C THR A 18 -0.13 12.88 4.21
N ASP A 19 0.40 12.10 5.16
CA ASP A 19 1.16 10.86 4.89
C ASP A 19 0.29 9.60 4.94
N SER A 20 -1.01 9.76 5.18
CA SER A 20 -2.02 8.69 5.20
C SER A 20 -2.61 8.51 3.78
N PRO A 21 -3.47 7.51 3.57
CA PRO A 21 -4.17 7.35 2.29
C PRO A 21 -4.85 8.62 1.83
N ILE A 22 -4.89 8.83 0.52
CA ILE A 22 -5.60 9.97 -0.08
C ILE A 22 -7.05 10.05 0.43
N PRO A 23 -7.66 11.25 0.49
CA PRO A 23 -8.98 11.44 1.08
C PRO A 23 -10.04 10.45 0.58
N GLU A 24 -10.02 10.14 -0.70
CA GLU A 24 -10.95 9.21 -1.35
C GLU A 24 -10.79 7.75 -0.89
N LEU A 25 -9.63 7.38 -0.37
CA LEU A 25 -9.35 6.04 0.15
C LEU A 25 -9.44 5.93 1.67
N ARG A 26 -9.65 7.04 2.38
CA ARG A 26 -9.83 7.04 3.84
C ARG A 26 -11.04 6.22 4.25
N PRO A 27 -11.01 5.55 5.41
CA PRO A 27 -12.10 4.69 5.82
C PRO A 27 -13.32 5.51 6.29
N LEU A 28 -14.48 5.18 5.74
CA LEU A 28 -15.77 5.54 6.29
C LEU A 28 -16.46 4.25 6.74
N VAL A 29 -16.53 4.07 8.05
CA VAL A 29 -17.06 2.86 8.70
C VAL A 29 -16.54 1.57 8.03
N GLY A 30 -15.21 1.43 8.02
CA GLY A 30 -14.49 0.25 7.54
C GLY A 30 -14.37 0.06 6.03
N ARG A 31 -14.87 0.99 5.21
CA ARG A 31 -14.78 0.93 3.74
C ARG A 31 -14.14 2.19 3.18
N PRO A 32 -13.40 2.10 2.05
CA PRO A 32 -12.88 3.27 1.37
C PRO A 32 -14.00 4.26 1.02
N TRP A 33 -13.76 5.53 1.25
CA TRP A 33 -14.73 6.60 1.02
C TRP A 33 -15.33 6.58 -0.39
N ILE A 34 -14.49 6.41 -1.41
CA ILE A 34 -14.88 6.41 -2.82
C ILE A 34 -15.89 5.29 -3.16
N GLU A 35 -15.89 4.16 -2.43
CA GLU A 35 -16.91 3.11 -2.64
C GLU A 35 -18.31 3.62 -2.34
N HIS A 36 -18.47 4.42 -1.29
CA HIS A 36 -19.78 5.01 -0.94
C HIS A 36 -20.23 6.01 -1.99
N VAL A 37 -19.31 6.81 -2.54
CA VAL A 37 -19.62 7.74 -3.65
C VAL A 37 -20.15 6.96 -4.86
N VAL A 38 -19.44 5.90 -5.25
CA VAL A 38 -19.82 5.07 -6.41
C VAL A 38 -21.15 4.35 -6.18
N GLU A 39 -21.44 3.91 -4.94
CA GLU A 39 -22.76 3.35 -4.58
C GLU A 39 -23.90 4.37 -4.73
N ILE A 40 -23.65 5.62 -4.36
CA ILE A 40 -24.61 6.71 -4.58
C ILE A 40 -24.84 6.92 -6.08
N LEU A 41 -23.77 6.98 -6.89
CA LEU A 41 -23.89 7.11 -8.34
C LEU A 41 -24.70 5.97 -8.96
N ALA A 42 -24.52 4.74 -8.48
CA ALA A 42 -25.30 3.58 -8.92
C ALA A 42 -26.78 3.69 -8.53
N LYS A 43 -27.07 4.11 -7.28
CA LYS A 43 -28.45 4.33 -6.79
C LYS A 43 -29.22 5.35 -7.62
N ILE A 44 -28.57 6.41 -8.07
CA ILE A 44 -29.17 7.42 -8.96
C ILE A 44 -29.18 7.01 -10.44
N ARG A 45 -28.94 5.74 -10.74
CA ARG A 45 -29.01 5.09 -12.06
C ARG A 45 -28.03 5.69 -13.08
N ILE A 46 -26.87 6.12 -12.68
CA ILE A 46 -25.74 6.41 -13.57
C ILE A 46 -25.14 5.07 -13.99
N ARG A 47 -24.80 4.91 -15.27
CA ARG A 47 -24.18 3.69 -15.78
C ARG A 47 -22.75 3.88 -16.23
N ARG A 48 -22.38 5.09 -16.67
CA ARG A 48 -21.05 5.42 -17.16
C ARG A 48 -20.39 6.46 -16.26
N VAL A 49 -19.18 6.14 -15.79
CA VAL A 49 -18.40 7.00 -14.89
C VAL A 49 -17.01 7.17 -15.47
N SER A 50 -16.60 8.42 -15.71
CA SER A 50 -15.23 8.78 -16.01
C SER A 50 -14.55 9.26 -14.74
N VAL A 51 -13.54 8.53 -14.27
CA VAL A 51 -12.81 8.87 -13.06
C VAL A 51 -11.52 9.59 -13.43
N ILE A 52 -11.35 10.82 -12.95
CA ILE A 52 -10.11 11.60 -13.09
C ILE A 52 -9.26 11.34 -11.86
N ILE A 53 -8.05 10.81 -12.06
CA ILE A 53 -7.14 10.40 -11.00
C ILE A 53 -5.84 11.20 -11.15
N CYS A 54 -5.29 11.68 -10.02
CA CYS A 54 -3.99 12.35 -9.98
C CYS A 54 -3.00 11.57 -9.13
N ARG A 55 -3.32 11.38 -7.85
CA ARG A 55 -2.47 10.68 -6.88
C ARG A 55 -2.92 9.24 -6.70
N GLU A 56 -2.00 8.36 -6.40
CA GLU A 56 -2.23 6.92 -6.12
C GLU A 56 -3.18 6.21 -7.13
N PRO A 57 -2.96 6.33 -8.45
CA PRO A 57 -3.91 5.83 -9.45
C PRO A 57 -4.15 4.32 -9.33
N GLU A 58 -3.12 3.55 -8.97
CA GLU A 58 -3.24 2.09 -8.83
C GLU A 58 -4.05 1.69 -7.58
N ALA A 59 -3.97 2.45 -6.49
CA ALA A 59 -4.76 2.21 -5.29
C ALA A 59 -6.26 2.43 -5.55
N VAL A 60 -6.61 3.53 -6.25
CA VAL A 60 -7.99 3.82 -6.65
C VAL A 60 -8.52 2.75 -7.62
N ARG A 61 -7.72 2.36 -8.63
CA ARG A 61 -8.09 1.29 -9.58
C ARG A 61 -8.30 -0.05 -8.89
N LYS A 62 -7.47 -0.37 -7.90
CA LYS A 62 -7.60 -1.61 -7.12
C LYS A 62 -8.92 -1.67 -6.33
N VAL A 63 -9.38 -0.54 -5.81
CA VAL A 63 -10.63 -0.44 -5.06
C VAL A 63 -11.84 -0.52 -5.97
N LEU A 64 -11.87 0.27 -7.05
CA LEU A 64 -13.04 0.40 -7.91
C LEU A 64 -13.12 -0.65 -9.03
N GLY A 65 -11.98 -1.18 -9.49
CA GLY A 65 -11.93 -2.11 -10.64
C GLY A 65 -12.59 -1.51 -11.89
N ASN A 66 -13.36 -2.30 -12.61
CA ASN A 66 -14.14 -1.84 -13.78
C ASN A 66 -15.55 -1.34 -13.42
N GLY A 67 -15.92 -1.34 -12.14
CA GLY A 67 -17.24 -0.92 -11.68
C GLY A 67 -18.34 -1.98 -11.76
N GLU A 68 -18.04 -3.20 -12.22
CA GLU A 68 -19.01 -4.29 -12.39
C GLU A 68 -19.77 -4.62 -11.11
N ARG A 69 -19.10 -4.52 -9.95
CA ARG A 69 -19.72 -4.76 -8.63
C ARG A 69 -20.96 -3.87 -8.35
N TRP A 70 -21.03 -2.72 -9.01
CA TRP A 70 -22.13 -1.74 -8.86
C TRP A 70 -23.00 -1.61 -10.13
N GLY A 71 -22.71 -2.43 -11.16
CA GLY A 71 -23.39 -2.31 -12.46
C GLY A 71 -23.00 -1.06 -13.24
N LEU A 72 -21.79 -0.53 -13.00
CA LEU A 72 -21.23 0.65 -13.63
C LEU A 72 -20.15 0.29 -14.64
N GLN A 73 -19.95 1.17 -15.60
CA GLN A 73 -18.82 1.14 -16.52
C GLN A 73 -17.87 2.29 -16.14
N ILE A 74 -16.73 1.96 -15.54
CA ILE A 74 -15.74 2.92 -15.08
C ILE A 74 -14.61 3.02 -16.10
N LYS A 75 -14.29 4.26 -16.53
CA LYS A 75 -13.09 4.57 -17.32
C LYS A 75 -12.21 5.54 -16.54
N TYR A 76 -10.91 5.30 -16.57
CA TYR A 76 -9.93 6.07 -15.81
C TYR A 76 -9.14 7.01 -16.72
N TYR A 77 -8.99 8.24 -16.27
CA TYR A 77 -8.23 9.29 -16.96
C TYR A 77 -7.26 9.91 -15.98
N THR A 78 -5.98 9.90 -16.30
CA THR A 78 -4.95 10.49 -15.44
C THR A 78 -4.77 11.97 -15.79
N ALA A 79 -4.83 12.85 -14.79
CA ALA A 79 -4.44 14.23 -14.92
C ALA A 79 -2.92 14.35 -14.73
N LYS A 80 -2.26 15.07 -15.64
CA LYS A 80 -0.80 15.22 -15.62
C LYS A 80 -0.31 16.19 -14.54
N GLN A 81 -1.12 17.19 -14.23
CA GLN A 81 -0.81 18.24 -13.25
C GLN A 81 -1.74 18.08 -12.04
N PRO A 82 -1.22 17.73 -10.88
CA PRO A 82 -2.06 17.58 -9.67
C PRO A 82 -2.76 18.87 -9.24
N ASP A 83 -2.15 20.02 -9.50
CA ASP A 83 -2.69 21.33 -9.13
C ASP A 83 -3.85 21.78 -10.02
N PHE A 84 -3.93 21.25 -11.26
CA PHE A 84 -4.94 21.62 -12.26
C PHE A 84 -5.67 20.40 -12.83
N PRO A 85 -6.31 19.59 -11.99
CA PRO A 85 -6.90 18.33 -12.43
C PRO A 85 -8.14 18.52 -13.31
N TYR A 86 -8.82 19.66 -13.18
CA TYR A 86 -10.11 19.90 -13.84
C TYR A 86 -9.95 20.24 -15.34
N GLY A 87 -8.80 20.72 -15.76
CA GLY A 87 -8.51 20.93 -17.18
C GLY A 87 -8.60 19.63 -18.01
N ARG A 88 -8.39 18.46 -17.36
CA ARG A 88 -8.56 17.16 -18.01
C ARG A 88 -10.01 16.86 -18.43
N ILE A 89 -11.01 17.43 -17.77
CA ILE A 89 -12.43 17.22 -18.06
C ILE A 89 -12.75 17.61 -19.51
N ARG A 90 -12.17 18.70 -20.01
CA ARG A 90 -12.35 19.18 -21.38
C ARG A 90 -11.97 18.14 -22.44
N HIS A 91 -10.98 17.31 -22.16
CA HIS A 91 -10.44 16.32 -23.08
C HIS A 91 -11.05 14.92 -22.91
N LEU A 92 -12.12 14.80 -22.14
CA LEU A 92 -12.82 13.54 -22.03
C LEU A 92 -13.59 13.24 -23.32
N PRO A 93 -13.62 11.99 -23.79
CA PRO A 93 -14.44 11.59 -24.94
C PRO A 93 -15.91 11.50 -24.52
N LEU A 94 -16.51 12.68 -24.33
CA LEU A 94 -17.92 12.80 -24.00
C LEU A 94 -18.73 12.69 -25.29
N SER A 95 -19.77 11.87 -25.27
CA SER A 95 -20.65 11.71 -26.42
C SER A 95 -21.42 13.01 -26.68
N SER A 96 -21.42 13.51 -27.89
CA SER A 96 -22.16 14.71 -28.29
C SER A 96 -23.68 14.61 -28.06
N ASN A 97 -24.21 13.39 -27.90
CA ASN A 97 -25.60 13.13 -27.53
C ASN A 97 -25.89 13.28 -26.05
N GLU A 98 -24.90 13.47 -25.17
CA GLU A 98 -25.10 13.66 -23.73
C GLU A 98 -25.24 15.14 -23.42
N GLU A 99 -26.45 15.63 -23.39
CA GLU A 99 -26.75 17.03 -23.06
C GLU A 99 -26.31 17.41 -21.62
N LYS A 100 -26.25 16.44 -20.69
CA LYS A 100 -25.99 16.70 -19.27
C LYS A 100 -25.07 15.67 -18.63
N ILE A 101 -24.14 16.16 -17.82
CA ILE A 101 -23.11 15.42 -17.13
C ILE A 101 -23.17 15.78 -15.64
N LEU A 102 -23.07 14.76 -14.78
CA LEU A 102 -22.90 14.94 -13.35
C LEU A 102 -21.41 15.04 -13.02
N LEU A 103 -20.98 16.20 -12.55
CA LEU A 103 -19.71 16.36 -11.85
C LEU A 103 -19.89 15.93 -10.42
N ALA A 104 -18.99 15.10 -9.92
CA ALA A 104 -18.99 14.63 -8.53
C ALA A 104 -17.56 14.58 -8.01
N HIS A 105 -17.33 15.05 -6.79
CA HIS A 105 -16.07 14.86 -6.08
C HIS A 105 -16.08 13.53 -5.33
N ALA A 106 -14.98 12.82 -5.40
CA ALA A 106 -14.82 11.51 -4.77
C ALA A 106 -14.54 11.56 -3.27
N ASP A 107 -14.20 12.72 -2.74
CA ASP A 107 -13.86 13.01 -1.35
C ASP A 107 -15.04 13.58 -0.54
N ARG A 108 -16.19 13.80 -1.17
CA ARG A 108 -17.40 14.38 -0.54
C ARG A 108 -18.59 13.48 -0.74
N LEU A 109 -19.44 13.38 0.28
CA LEU A 109 -20.68 12.61 0.27
C LEU A 109 -21.85 13.50 0.69
N PRO A 110 -22.72 13.88 -0.26
CA PRO A 110 -23.91 14.64 0.06
C PRO A 110 -24.95 13.75 0.74
N ASP A 111 -25.71 14.33 1.67
CA ASP A 111 -26.93 13.70 2.14
C ASP A 111 -28.02 13.82 1.08
N LEU A 112 -28.35 12.69 0.46
CA LEU A 112 -29.37 12.61 -0.60
C LEU A 112 -30.78 12.31 -0.05
N ASP A 113 -30.98 12.27 1.27
CA ASP A 113 -32.28 11.93 1.86
C ASP A 113 -33.38 12.94 1.54
N GLY A 114 -33.01 14.20 1.30
CA GLY A 114 -33.92 15.24 0.82
C GLY A 114 -34.25 15.17 -0.68
N TYR A 115 -33.57 14.31 -1.44
CA TYR A 115 -33.79 14.20 -2.89
C TYR A 115 -34.82 13.10 -3.20
N SER A 116 -36.08 13.50 -3.14
CA SER A 116 -37.17 12.70 -3.70
C SER A 116 -36.95 12.43 -5.19
N ASP A 117 -37.55 11.38 -5.74
CA ASP A 117 -37.52 11.10 -7.21
C ASP A 117 -37.88 12.33 -8.07
N CYS A 118 -38.65 13.26 -7.50
CA CYS A 118 -38.99 14.54 -8.13
C CYS A 118 -37.79 15.48 -8.33
N VAL A 119 -36.91 15.58 -7.32
CA VAL A 119 -35.67 16.39 -7.43
C VAL A 119 -34.72 15.74 -8.39
N MET A 120 -34.56 14.42 -8.35
CA MET A 120 -33.74 13.67 -9.31
C MET A 120 -34.26 13.81 -10.74
N LYS A 121 -35.57 13.90 -10.94
CA LYS A 121 -36.18 14.15 -12.25
C LYS A 121 -35.90 15.58 -12.72
N LYS A 122 -35.96 16.57 -11.83
CA LYS A 122 -35.57 17.96 -12.12
C LYS A 122 -34.08 18.09 -12.42
N MET A 123 -33.23 17.37 -11.71
CA MET A 123 -31.78 17.30 -11.96
C MET A 123 -31.44 16.86 -13.39
N ARG A 124 -32.26 15.97 -13.97
CA ARG A 124 -32.10 15.55 -15.36
C ARG A 124 -32.59 16.58 -16.40
N GLN A 125 -33.41 17.53 -15.98
CA GLN A 125 -34.02 18.52 -16.90
C GLN A 125 -33.32 19.88 -16.89
N THR A 126 -32.71 20.30 -15.77
CA THR A 126 -32.07 21.61 -15.63
C THR A 126 -30.64 21.46 -15.10
N ALA A 127 -29.73 22.36 -15.52
CA ALA A 127 -28.42 22.47 -14.88
C ALA A 127 -28.61 22.94 -13.43
N PHE A 128 -27.90 22.31 -12.49
CA PHE A 128 -27.98 22.71 -11.09
C PHE A 128 -26.63 22.52 -10.38
N CYS A 129 -26.45 23.27 -9.30
CA CYS A 129 -25.32 23.16 -8.39
C CYS A 129 -25.87 22.84 -7.00
N ALA A 130 -25.29 21.85 -6.34
CA ALA A 130 -25.54 21.57 -4.94
C ALA A 130 -24.63 22.45 -4.08
N VAL A 131 -25.20 23.19 -3.15
CA VAL A 131 -24.48 24.05 -2.21
C VAL A 131 -24.81 23.64 -0.78
N HIS A 132 -23.92 23.88 0.15
CA HIS A 132 -24.17 23.68 1.59
C HIS A 132 -23.73 24.93 2.35
N GLU A 133 -24.25 25.09 3.55
CA GLU A 133 -23.84 26.14 4.47
C GLU A 133 -22.73 25.58 5.36
N ASP A 134 -21.52 26.14 5.30
CA ASP A 134 -20.42 25.73 6.15
C ASP A 134 -20.70 26.08 7.61
N ALA A 135 -20.88 25.05 8.42
CA ALA A 135 -21.01 25.21 9.88
C ALA A 135 -19.66 25.44 10.59
N SER A 136 -18.54 25.34 9.87
CA SER A 136 -17.18 25.36 10.45
C SER A 136 -16.67 26.75 10.86
N THR A 137 -17.41 27.82 10.61
CA THR A 137 -17.07 29.16 11.10
C THR A 137 -17.75 29.53 12.43
N ALA A 138 -18.04 28.56 13.28
CA ALA A 138 -18.69 28.75 14.58
C ALA A 138 -17.87 29.55 15.62
N GLY A 139 -16.76 30.14 15.26
CA GLY A 139 -15.94 31.02 16.12
C GLY A 139 -15.95 32.50 15.77
N VAL A 140 -16.35 32.85 14.53
CA VAL A 140 -16.40 34.26 14.11
C VAL A 140 -17.77 34.53 13.52
N LYS A 141 -18.60 35.27 14.21
CA LYS A 141 -19.87 35.81 13.70
C LYS A 141 -19.60 36.77 12.52
N THR A 142 -19.31 36.23 11.35
CA THR A 142 -19.41 36.99 10.12
C THR A 142 -20.82 36.86 9.58
N LEU A 143 -21.46 37.99 9.36
CA LEU A 143 -22.88 38.21 9.09
C LEU A 143 -23.41 37.67 7.74
N LYS A 144 -22.73 36.73 7.05
CA LYS A 144 -23.24 36.04 5.88
C LYS A 144 -22.66 34.62 5.84
N SER A 145 -23.50 33.61 6.09
CA SER A 145 -23.23 32.24 5.72
C SER A 145 -23.00 32.18 4.19
N GLU A 146 -21.74 32.06 3.79
CA GLU A 146 -21.44 31.87 2.36
C GLU A 146 -21.79 30.45 1.96
N LYS A 147 -22.66 30.33 0.95
CA LYS A 147 -23.01 29.05 0.36
C LYS A 147 -21.81 28.54 -0.44
N THR A 148 -21.22 27.46 0.00
CA THR A 148 -20.10 26.81 -0.70
C THR A 148 -20.59 25.65 -1.56
N TRP A 149 -19.88 25.37 -2.64
CA TRP A 149 -20.21 24.25 -3.52
C TRP A 149 -19.90 22.92 -2.81
N SER A 150 -20.89 22.04 -2.82
CA SER A 150 -20.82 20.73 -2.15
C SER A 150 -19.97 19.68 -2.89
N GLY A 151 -19.41 20.01 -4.04
CA GLY A 151 -18.70 19.06 -4.89
C GLY A 151 -19.57 18.34 -5.92
N TYR A 152 -20.88 18.65 -5.99
CA TYR A 152 -21.81 18.01 -6.93
C TYR A 152 -22.51 19.07 -7.79
N ALA A 153 -22.45 18.89 -9.14
CA ALA A 153 -23.14 19.74 -10.07
C ALA A 153 -23.58 18.97 -11.32
N VAL A 154 -24.74 19.29 -11.87
CA VAL A 154 -25.14 18.82 -13.20
C VAL A 154 -24.99 19.96 -14.18
N VAL A 155 -24.14 19.76 -15.16
CA VAL A 155 -23.74 20.76 -16.15
C VAL A 155 -23.95 20.23 -17.56
N GLY A 156 -24.10 21.14 -18.51
CA GLY A 156 -24.14 20.81 -19.93
C GLY A 156 -22.73 20.52 -20.47
N THR A 157 -22.63 19.73 -21.53
CA THR A 157 -21.35 19.46 -22.20
C THR A 157 -20.67 20.74 -22.72
N GLY A 158 -21.45 21.70 -23.25
CA GLY A 158 -20.91 22.98 -23.67
C GLY A 158 -20.26 23.80 -22.56
N TRP A 159 -20.80 23.72 -21.34
CA TRP A 159 -20.21 24.41 -20.18
C TRP A 159 -18.83 23.81 -19.84
N LEU A 160 -18.69 22.46 -19.95
CA LEU A 160 -17.41 21.78 -19.69
C LEU A 160 -16.33 22.13 -20.71
N CYS A 161 -16.70 22.44 -21.95
CA CYS A 161 -15.75 22.87 -22.98
C CYS A 161 -15.12 24.23 -22.68
N ASN A 162 -15.76 25.05 -21.85
CA ASN A 162 -15.27 26.38 -21.47
C ASN A 162 -14.28 26.34 -20.28
N LEU A 163 -14.03 25.16 -19.67
CA LEU A 163 -13.06 25.03 -18.61
C LEU A 163 -11.65 25.37 -19.12
N ALA A 164 -10.92 26.19 -18.38
CA ALA A 164 -9.52 26.50 -18.68
C ALA A 164 -8.63 25.26 -18.49
N GLU A 165 -7.53 25.15 -19.22
CA GLU A 165 -6.56 24.07 -19.04
C GLU A 165 -5.95 24.09 -17.63
N ASN A 166 -5.71 25.28 -17.09
CA ASN A 166 -5.17 25.50 -15.76
C ASN A 166 -6.31 25.76 -14.73
N CYS A 167 -7.39 24.98 -14.79
CA CYS A 167 -8.49 25.09 -13.85
C CYS A 167 -8.16 24.36 -12.55
N ASN A 168 -8.13 25.10 -11.44
CA ASN A 168 -8.06 24.57 -10.08
C ASN A 168 -9.45 24.55 -9.42
N GLU A 169 -9.56 24.09 -8.17
CA GLU A 169 -10.84 24.00 -7.46
C GLU A 169 -11.46 25.39 -7.22
N GLU A 170 -10.65 26.39 -6.93
CA GLU A 170 -11.12 27.77 -6.72
C GLU A 170 -11.73 28.36 -8.00
N SER A 171 -11.01 28.22 -9.14
CA SER A 171 -11.50 28.67 -10.44
C SER A 171 -12.80 27.97 -10.85
N LEU A 172 -12.90 26.66 -10.58
CA LEU A 172 -14.12 25.90 -10.84
C LEU A 172 -15.29 26.40 -9.98
N ASN A 173 -15.03 26.64 -8.69
CA ASN A 173 -16.01 27.18 -7.75
C ASN A 173 -16.50 28.56 -8.21
N GLU A 174 -15.61 29.40 -8.70
CA GLU A 174 -15.97 30.75 -9.19
C GLU A 174 -16.83 30.68 -10.45
N MET A 175 -16.46 29.85 -11.41
CA MET A 175 -17.28 29.61 -12.63
C MET A 175 -18.68 29.08 -12.26
N ILE A 176 -18.80 28.19 -11.28
CA ILE A 176 -20.10 27.70 -10.81
C ILE A 176 -20.90 28.84 -10.16
N ARG A 177 -20.26 29.65 -9.31
CA ARG A 177 -20.91 30.83 -8.68
C ARG A 177 -21.42 31.83 -9.69
N GLU A 178 -20.63 32.14 -10.72
CA GLU A 178 -21.03 32.99 -11.81
C GLU A 178 -22.23 32.43 -12.57
N SER A 179 -22.17 31.13 -12.93
CA SER A 179 -23.28 30.45 -13.62
C SER A 179 -24.59 30.45 -12.81
N VAL A 180 -24.49 30.45 -11.48
CA VAL A 180 -25.65 30.56 -10.56
C VAL A 180 -26.15 32.01 -10.52
N ARG A 181 -25.25 33.01 -10.49
CA ARG A 181 -25.62 34.44 -10.52
C ARG A 181 -26.34 34.79 -11.83
N ASP A 182 -25.84 34.30 -12.97
CA ASP A 182 -26.41 34.51 -14.29
C ASP A 182 -27.68 33.70 -14.58
N GLN A 183 -28.18 32.97 -13.55
CA GLN A 183 -29.37 32.11 -13.65
C GLN A 183 -29.25 30.96 -14.67
N ALA A 184 -28.07 30.75 -15.24
CA ALA A 184 -27.79 29.61 -16.12
C ALA A 184 -27.82 28.27 -15.38
N MET A 185 -27.61 28.30 -14.06
CA MET A 185 -27.61 27.13 -13.18
C MET A 185 -28.45 27.42 -11.93
N LYS A 186 -29.25 26.43 -11.53
CA LYS A 186 -30.05 26.51 -10.26
C LYS A 186 -29.24 26.01 -9.09
N SER A 187 -29.26 26.72 -7.98
CA SER A 187 -28.67 26.24 -6.72
C SER A 187 -29.68 25.44 -5.90
N VAL A 188 -29.22 24.35 -5.31
CA VAL A 188 -30.01 23.52 -4.39
C VAL A 188 -29.21 23.37 -3.10
N THR A 189 -29.77 23.78 -1.98
CA THR A 189 -29.09 23.68 -0.68
C THR A 189 -29.24 22.26 -0.13
N LEU A 190 -28.10 21.65 0.25
CA LEU A 190 -28.01 20.35 0.91
C LEU A 190 -28.00 20.54 2.43
N PRO A 191 -28.72 19.68 3.18
CA PRO A 191 -28.71 19.77 4.64
C PRO A 191 -27.36 19.43 5.26
N GLN A 192 -26.66 18.49 4.69
CA GLN A 192 -25.33 18.07 5.17
C GLN A 192 -24.50 17.46 4.04
N VAL A 193 -23.22 17.73 4.05
CA VAL A 193 -22.21 17.10 3.20
C VAL A 193 -21.10 16.55 4.10
N LEU A 194 -20.82 15.27 3.98
CA LEU A 194 -19.67 14.67 4.65
C LEU A 194 -18.43 14.93 3.80
N ASP A 195 -17.30 15.19 4.43
CA ASP A 195 -16.02 15.53 3.77
C ASP A 195 -14.88 14.68 4.35
N ALA A 196 -14.04 14.12 3.49
CA ALA A 196 -12.91 13.29 3.86
C ALA A 196 -11.56 14.04 3.84
N ARG A 197 -11.53 15.29 3.38
CA ARG A 197 -10.28 16.04 3.13
C ARG A 197 -9.58 16.50 4.40
N HIS A 198 -10.33 16.70 5.47
CA HIS A 198 -9.79 17.14 6.76
C HIS A 198 -10.02 16.07 7.84
N HIS A 199 -9.02 15.88 8.70
CA HIS A 199 -9.06 14.85 9.75
C HIS A 199 -10.25 14.99 10.71
N SER A 200 -10.59 16.21 11.13
CA SER A 200 -11.75 16.43 12.02
C SER A 200 -13.07 16.10 11.34
N LEU A 201 -13.23 16.49 10.06
CA LEU A 201 -14.44 16.19 9.27
C LEU A 201 -14.57 14.69 8.99
N LEU A 202 -13.46 13.99 8.77
CA LEU A 202 -13.43 12.54 8.63
C LEU A 202 -13.95 11.84 9.90
N LEU A 203 -13.48 12.29 11.08
CA LEU A 203 -13.93 11.74 12.35
C LEU A 203 -15.42 12.01 12.57
N GLU A 204 -15.86 13.24 12.30
CA GLU A 204 -17.27 13.63 12.40
C GLU A 204 -18.17 12.84 11.44
N ALA A 205 -17.73 12.67 10.19
CA ALA A 205 -18.44 11.87 9.21
C ALA A 205 -18.67 10.44 9.70
N ASN A 206 -17.63 9.80 10.24
CA ASN A 206 -17.75 8.46 10.83
C ASN A 206 -18.72 8.43 12.01
N LYS A 207 -18.67 9.40 12.92
CA LYS A 207 -19.63 9.53 14.05
C LYS A 207 -21.07 9.67 13.56
N ASN A 208 -21.30 10.49 12.53
CA ASN A 208 -22.63 10.72 11.98
C ASN A 208 -23.22 9.45 11.34
N VAL A 209 -22.38 8.66 10.65
CA VAL A 209 -22.81 7.39 10.07
C VAL A 209 -23.11 6.36 11.15
N LEU A 210 -22.23 6.20 12.15
CA LEU A 210 -22.45 5.27 13.27
C LEU A 210 -23.68 5.64 14.10
N GLY A 211 -23.91 6.93 14.33
CA GLY A 211 -25.09 7.43 15.05
C GLY A 211 -26.40 7.31 14.28
N LYS A 212 -26.40 6.66 13.10
CA LYS A 212 -27.57 6.54 12.20
C LYS A 212 -28.20 7.89 11.81
N LYS A 213 -27.42 9.00 11.88
CA LYS A 213 -27.85 10.30 11.37
C LYS A 213 -27.92 10.33 9.84
N GLN A 214 -27.27 9.34 9.20
CA GLN A 214 -27.31 9.13 7.75
C GLN A 214 -27.70 7.67 7.43
N PRO A 215 -29.00 7.35 7.42
CA PRO A 215 -29.50 5.97 7.34
C PRO A 215 -29.24 5.27 6.00
N LYS A 216 -28.85 6.00 4.94
CA LYS A 216 -28.65 5.43 3.59
C LYS A 216 -27.24 4.92 3.33
N ILE A 217 -26.29 5.24 4.19
CA ILE A 217 -24.93 4.67 4.10
C ILE A 217 -24.97 3.28 4.71
N LEU A 218 -24.80 2.26 3.86
CA LEU A 218 -24.82 0.87 4.29
C LEU A 218 -23.53 0.49 4.99
N ILE A 219 -23.62 0.10 6.24
CA ILE A 219 -22.53 -0.51 6.99
C ILE A 219 -22.51 -2.00 6.62
N LYS A 220 -21.44 -2.46 5.97
CA LYS A 220 -21.26 -3.87 5.54
C LYS A 220 -20.75 -4.76 6.68
N SER A 221 -21.40 -4.70 7.83
CA SER A 221 -21.05 -5.53 8.99
C SER A 221 -22.33 -5.96 9.70
N ASN A 222 -22.25 -7.02 10.48
CA ASN A 222 -23.39 -7.50 11.23
C ASN A 222 -23.61 -6.61 12.46
N GLU A 223 -24.81 -6.08 12.62
CA GLU A 223 -25.23 -5.42 13.85
C GLU A 223 -25.59 -6.49 14.88
N VAL A 224 -24.68 -6.77 15.82
CA VAL A 224 -24.84 -7.81 16.84
C VAL A 224 -25.70 -7.32 17.99
N GLN A 225 -25.58 -6.04 18.34
CA GLN A 225 -26.40 -5.32 19.32
C GLN A 225 -26.75 -3.95 18.74
N PRO A 226 -27.81 -3.30 19.19
CA PRO A 226 -28.15 -1.97 18.71
C PRO A 226 -26.99 -1.00 18.82
N GLY A 227 -26.48 -0.54 17.66
CA GLY A 227 -25.33 0.35 17.59
C GLY A 227 -23.95 -0.34 17.67
N VAL A 228 -23.86 -1.66 17.68
CA VAL A 228 -22.58 -2.38 17.67
C VAL A 228 -22.48 -3.21 16.40
N TRP A 229 -21.58 -2.80 15.51
CA TRP A 229 -21.30 -3.49 14.24
C TRP A 229 -19.98 -4.25 14.33
N ILE A 230 -20.05 -5.54 14.06
CA ILE A 230 -18.87 -6.43 14.10
C ILE A 230 -18.67 -7.07 12.72
N SER A 231 -17.48 -6.93 12.17
CA SER A 231 -17.05 -7.55 10.93
C SER A 231 -16.59 -8.99 11.14
N ARG A 232 -16.03 -9.60 10.10
CA ARG A 232 -15.56 -11.00 10.15
C ARG A 232 -14.28 -11.15 10.97
N ASN A 233 -14.14 -12.31 11.61
CA ASN A 233 -12.91 -12.73 12.29
C ASN A 233 -12.42 -11.74 13.37
N VAL A 234 -13.35 -11.11 14.10
CA VAL A 234 -13.04 -10.24 15.23
C VAL A 234 -12.93 -11.09 16.48
N VAL A 235 -11.85 -10.93 17.23
CA VAL A 235 -11.62 -11.59 18.51
C VAL A 235 -11.83 -10.58 19.63
N ILE A 236 -12.78 -10.86 20.52
CA ILE A 236 -13.13 -9.98 21.65
C ILE A 236 -12.90 -10.76 22.94
N HIS A 237 -12.05 -10.21 23.82
CA HIS A 237 -11.87 -10.82 25.14
C HIS A 237 -13.16 -10.70 25.98
N PRO A 238 -13.57 -11.72 26.74
CA PRO A 238 -14.82 -11.71 27.50
C PRO A 238 -14.97 -10.57 28.51
N THR A 239 -13.85 -10.00 28.98
CA THR A 239 -13.84 -8.87 29.93
C THR A 239 -13.83 -7.49 29.25
N ALA A 240 -13.87 -7.42 27.92
CA ALA A 240 -13.94 -6.15 27.21
C ALA A 240 -15.34 -5.52 27.35
N CYS A 241 -15.38 -4.19 27.53
CA CYS A 241 -16.60 -3.41 27.67
C CYS A 241 -16.84 -2.59 26.41
N ILE A 242 -17.99 -2.79 25.76
CA ILE A 242 -18.36 -2.08 24.53
C ILE A 242 -19.58 -1.18 24.79
N LYS A 243 -19.41 0.12 24.60
CA LYS A 243 -20.43 1.16 24.78
C LYS A 243 -20.87 1.69 23.40
N PRO A 244 -22.10 1.39 22.93
CA PRO A 244 -22.56 1.83 21.61
C PRO A 244 -22.53 3.37 21.43
N PRO A 245 -22.40 3.89 20.18
CA PRO A 245 -22.18 3.17 18.94
C PRO A 245 -20.69 2.81 18.71
N VAL A 246 -20.43 1.60 18.19
CA VAL A 246 -19.07 1.08 17.94
C VAL A 246 -19.03 0.28 16.64
N PHE A 247 -17.95 0.43 15.89
CA PHE A 247 -17.65 -0.38 14.71
C PHE A 247 -16.32 -1.13 14.89
N LEU A 248 -16.34 -2.44 14.61
CA LEU A 248 -15.17 -3.31 14.64
C LEU A 248 -14.91 -3.90 13.25
N GLY A 249 -13.77 -3.54 12.67
CA GLY A 249 -13.31 -3.99 11.36
C GLY A 249 -12.81 -5.44 11.37
N GLU A 250 -12.61 -6.00 10.18
CA GLU A 250 -12.17 -7.39 9.99
C GLU A 250 -10.81 -7.66 10.66
N ASN A 251 -10.64 -8.88 11.20
CA ASN A 251 -9.40 -9.36 11.84
C ASN A 251 -8.92 -8.51 13.04
N SER A 252 -9.80 -7.73 13.66
CA SER A 252 -9.44 -6.94 14.83
C SER A 252 -9.41 -7.80 16.08
N ASN A 253 -8.46 -7.51 16.98
CA ASN A 253 -8.29 -8.21 18.25
C ASN A 253 -8.39 -7.24 19.43
N LEU A 254 -9.27 -7.53 20.38
CA LEU A 254 -9.48 -6.74 21.58
C LEU A 254 -9.00 -7.51 22.80
N GLY A 255 -8.04 -6.91 23.52
CA GLY A 255 -7.47 -7.46 24.75
C GLY A 255 -8.40 -7.43 25.97
N ALA A 256 -7.90 -7.93 27.08
CA ALA A 256 -8.65 -7.98 28.33
C ALA A 256 -8.89 -6.58 28.92
N GLN A 257 -10.10 -6.35 29.44
CA GLN A 257 -10.50 -5.09 30.12
C GLN A 257 -10.39 -3.84 29.19
N VAL A 258 -10.46 -4.03 27.87
CA VAL A 258 -10.54 -2.91 26.91
C VAL A 258 -11.90 -2.23 27.03
N GLU A 259 -11.91 -0.90 27.01
CA GLU A 259 -13.13 -0.10 26.96
C GLU A 259 -13.27 0.56 25.59
N LEU A 260 -14.34 0.24 24.85
CA LEU A 260 -14.62 0.84 23.55
C LEU A 260 -15.90 1.63 23.56
N GLY A 261 -15.84 2.84 23.03
CA GLY A 261 -17.01 3.69 22.82
C GLY A 261 -17.34 4.63 23.98
N PRO A 262 -18.30 5.51 23.73
CA PRO A 262 -19.10 5.63 22.51
C PRO A 262 -18.31 6.18 21.31
N ASN A 263 -18.88 6.02 20.11
CA ASN A 263 -18.31 6.51 18.84
C ASN A 263 -16.88 6.03 18.56
N ALA A 264 -16.57 4.77 18.86
CA ALA A 264 -15.29 4.18 18.55
C ALA A 264 -15.34 3.39 17.22
N MET A 265 -14.38 3.65 16.36
CA MET A 265 -14.27 3.01 15.05
C MET A 265 -12.91 2.38 14.92
N ILE A 266 -12.90 1.06 14.85
CA ILE A 266 -11.70 0.27 14.66
C ILE A 266 -11.72 -0.29 13.24
N ALA A 267 -10.76 0.11 12.41
CA ALA A 267 -10.65 -0.41 11.04
C ALA A 267 -10.11 -1.85 11.04
N ALA A 268 -9.86 -2.40 9.85
CA ALA A 268 -9.40 -3.77 9.71
C ALA A 268 -7.97 -4.00 10.22
N ASP A 269 -7.67 -5.25 10.61
CA ASP A 269 -6.32 -5.68 11.01
C ASP A 269 -5.73 -4.84 12.17
N CYS A 270 -6.52 -4.48 13.17
CA CYS A 270 -6.09 -3.71 14.33
C CYS A 270 -5.99 -4.58 15.58
N VAL A 271 -5.06 -4.22 16.47
CA VAL A 271 -4.94 -4.84 17.79
C VAL A 271 -5.04 -3.75 18.85
N ILE A 272 -5.99 -3.90 19.75
CA ILE A 272 -6.16 -3.04 20.94
C ILE A 272 -5.78 -3.89 22.15
N ASP A 273 -4.71 -3.49 22.82
CA ASP A 273 -4.18 -4.27 23.95
C ASP A 273 -4.96 -4.02 25.26
N ARG A 274 -4.64 -4.79 26.28
CA ARG A 274 -5.37 -4.81 27.56
C ARG A 274 -5.47 -3.45 28.23
N LYS A 275 -6.63 -3.20 28.85
CA LYS A 275 -6.94 -1.95 29.59
C LYS A 275 -6.83 -0.68 28.78
N ALA A 276 -6.77 -0.77 27.45
CA ALA A 276 -6.84 0.42 26.61
C ALA A 276 -8.27 0.95 26.53
N SER A 277 -8.42 2.27 26.43
CA SER A 277 -9.71 2.94 26.28
C SER A 277 -9.76 3.73 25.00
N VAL A 278 -10.80 3.54 24.17
CA VAL A 278 -10.97 4.24 22.88
C VAL A 278 -12.35 4.88 22.83
N VAL A 279 -12.40 6.19 22.87
CA VAL A 279 -13.64 6.98 22.91
C VAL A 279 -13.61 8.05 21.82
N ASN A 280 -14.73 8.27 21.11
CA ASN A 280 -14.83 9.29 20.05
C ASN A 280 -13.68 9.27 19.04
N SER A 281 -13.12 8.10 18.73
CA SER A 281 -11.85 8.01 18.01
C SER A 281 -11.91 7.01 16.85
N LEU A 282 -11.07 7.24 15.85
CA LEU A 282 -10.91 6.38 14.67
C LEU A 282 -9.51 5.74 14.69
N ILE A 283 -9.47 4.42 14.75
CA ILE A 283 -8.25 3.65 14.59
C ILE A 283 -8.19 3.14 13.16
N MET A 284 -7.21 3.63 12.39
CA MET A 284 -7.03 3.25 11.00
C MET A 284 -6.41 1.85 10.87
N ALA A 285 -6.56 1.24 9.71
CA ALA A 285 -6.15 -0.12 9.47
C ALA A 285 -4.65 -0.37 9.75
N HIS A 286 -4.34 -1.58 10.22
CA HIS A 286 -2.99 -2.02 10.58
C HIS A 286 -2.35 -1.22 11.72
N SER A 287 -3.15 -0.77 12.68
CA SER A 287 -2.67 -0.03 13.85
C SER A 287 -2.72 -0.90 15.12
N TYR A 288 -1.70 -0.74 15.95
CA TYR A 288 -1.61 -1.31 17.29
C TYR A 288 -1.78 -0.21 18.33
N VAL A 289 -2.65 -0.44 19.29
CA VAL A 289 -2.87 0.42 20.46
C VAL A 289 -2.40 -0.33 21.70
N GLY A 290 -1.40 0.22 22.38
CA GLY A 290 -0.72 -0.41 23.51
C GLY A 290 -1.55 -0.47 24.78
N GLU A 291 -1.00 -1.22 25.76
CA GLU A 291 -1.61 -1.44 27.07
C GLU A 291 -1.79 -0.13 27.86
N ASN A 292 -2.93 0.01 28.56
CA ASN A 292 -3.30 1.17 29.40
C ASN A 292 -3.35 2.53 28.65
N LEU A 293 -3.46 2.53 27.33
CA LEU A 293 -3.53 3.77 26.54
C LEU A 293 -4.95 4.31 26.47
N GLU A 294 -5.12 5.59 26.79
CA GLU A 294 -6.39 6.29 26.61
C GLU A 294 -6.38 7.11 25.32
N VAL A 295 -7.32 6.82 24.42
CA VAL A 295 -7.46 7.46 23.12
C VAL A 295 -8.80 8.17 23.05
N ASN A 296 -8.78 9.51 23.12
CA ASN A 296 -9.97 10.33 23.11
C ASN A 296 -9.90 11.37 21.98
N ASP A 297 -11.02 11.58 21.26
CA ASP A 297 -11.15 12.56 20.18
C ASP A 297 -9.96 12.56 19.20
N SER A 298 -9.51 11.35 18.83
CA SER A 298 -8.26 11.18 18.10
C SER A 298 -8.40 10.23 16.90
N ILE A 299 -7.51 10.41 15.94
CA ILE A 299 -7.31 9.47 14.86
C ILE A 299 -5.93 8.83 15.03
N ILE A 300 -5.87 7.50 15.03
CA ILE A 300 -4.62 6.75 15.04
C ILE A 300 -4.38 6.16 13.66
N ASP A 301 -3.26 6.50 13.05
CA ASP A 301 -2.75 5.88 11.84
C ASP A 301 -1.37 5.28 12.13
N ARG A 302 -1.36 3.98 12.41
CA ARG A 302 -0.16 3.22 12.77
C ARG A 302 0.52 3.81 14.01
N ASN A 303 1.69 4.44 13.83
CA ASN A 303 2.46 5.09 14.91
C ASN A 303 2.16 6.60 15.08
N ARG A 304 1.17 7.13 14.36
CA ARG A 304 0.77 8.54 14.43
C ARG A 304 -0.54 8.67 15.21
N LEU A 305 -0.55 9.54 16.19
CA LEU A 305 -1.73 9.97 16.93
C LEU A 305 -2.06 11.41 16.53
N ILE A 306 -3.24 11.61 15.99
CA ILE A 306 -3.75 12.93 15.61
C ILE A 306 -4.91 13.26 16.55
N ASN A 307 -4.72 14.22 17.41
CA ASN A 307 -5.77 14.73 18.27
C ASN A 307 -6.58 15.79 17.51
N THR A 308 -7.84 15.48 17.22
CA THR A 308 -8.70 16.36 16.42
C THR A 308 -9.18 17.59 17.17
N ARG A 309 -9.15 17.57 18.51
CA ARG A 309 -9.56 18.69 19.35
C ARG A 309 -8.43 19.71 19.53
N LEU A 310 -7.20 19.23 19.63
CA LEU A 310 -6.00 20.06 19.79
C LEU A 310 -5.35 20.42 18.46
N GLU A 311 -5.83 19.86 17.36
CA GLU A 311 -5.26 19.99 16.01
C GLU A 311 -3.75 19.71 15.98
N THR A 312 -3.33 18.66 16.68
CA THR A 312 -1.94 18.27 16.81
C THR A 312 -1.71 16.84 16.34
N ALA A 313 -0.57 16.60 15.71
CA ALA A 313 -0.12 15.26 15.31
C ALA A 313 1.17 14.89 16.04
N LEU A 314 1.18 13.73 16.68
CA LEU A 314 2.32 13.17 17.37
C LEU A 314 2.76 11.87 16.67
N CYS A 315 4.03 11.76 16.34
CA CYS A 315 4.62 10.50 15.90
C CYS A 315 5.26 9.81 17.11
N ILE A 316 4.78 8.61 17.42
CA ILE A 316 5.26 7.80 18.53
C ILE A 316 6.18 6.73 17.95
N ASN A 317 7.46 6.79 18.32
CA ASN A 317 8.46 5.85 17.80
C ASN A 317 8.50 4.53 18.60
N GLU A 318 7.80 4.47 19.71
CA GLU A 318 7.77 3.30 20.57
C GLU A 318 6.61 2.37 20.21
N ASN A 319 6.92 1.27 19.56
CA ASN A 319 5.92 0.33 19.02
C ASN A 319 5.05 -0.34 20.10
N PHE A 320 5.46 -0.32 21.36
CA PHE A 320 4.64 -0.85 22.46
C PHE A 320 3.55 0.12 22.93
N ILE A 321 3.64 1.41 22.56
CA ILE A 321 2.60 2.41 22.83
C ILE A 321 1.65 2.49 21.63
N LEU A 322 2.19 2.83 20.46
CA LEU A 322 1.48 2.85 19.18
C LEU A 322 2.39 2.26 18.09
N GLY A 323 1.89 1.31 17.35
CA GLY A 323 2.67 0.63 16.34
C GLY A 323 1.93 0.48 15.02
N ALA A 324 2.72 0.44 13.94
CA ALA A 324 2.27 -0.14 12.69
C ALA A 324 2.27 -1.66 12.87
N LEU A 325 1.11 -2.28 12.86
CA LEU A 325 1.05 -3.69 12.56
C LEU A 325 1.50 -3.80 11.09
N CYS A 326 2.81 -4.00 10.92
CA CYS A 326 3.25 -4.55 9.66
C CYS A 326 2.28 -5.68 9.37
N LYS A 327 1.67 -5.72 8.16
CA LYS A 327 1.08 -6.97 7.72
C LYS A 327 2.12 -8.00 8.07
N GLY A 328 1.91 -8.68 9.18
CA GLY A 328 2.52 -9.97 9.38
C GLY A 328 2.01 -10.73 8.18
N VAL A 329 2.76 -10.62 7.10
CA VAL A 329 2.74 -11.61 6.08
C VAL A 329 3.26 -12.82 6.84
N THR A 330 2.35 -13.47 7.59
CA THR A 330 2.45 -14.91 7.70
C THR A 330 2.47 -15.30 6.25
N PRO A 331 3.64 -15.62 5.67
CA PRO A 331 3.72 -15.88 4.25
C PRO A 331 2.76 -17.03 4.06
N SER A 332 1.62 -16.74 3.41
CA SER A 332 0.69 -17.79 3.02
C SER A 332 1.57 -18.85 2.40
N PRO A 333 1.47 -20.12 2.80
CA PRO A 333 2.31 -21.19 2.24
C PRO A 333 2.30 -21.18 0.70
N TRP A 334 1.23 -20.66 0.13
CA TRP A 334 1.05 -20.40 -1.31
C TRP A 334 2.00 -19.34 -1.90
N GLN A 335 2.46 -18.35 -1.12
CA GLN A 335 3.40 -17.33 -1.61
C GLN A 335 4.82 -17.88 -1.79
N LYS A 336 5.19 -18.92 -1.05
CA LYS A 336 6.47 -19.62 -1.21
C LYS A 336 6.47 -20.63 -2.35
N LEU A 337 5.29 -21.05 -2.82
CA LEU A 337 5.14 -22.10 -3.83
C LEU A 337 5.84 -21.79 -5.16
N PRO A 338 5.69 -20.59 -5.77
CA PRO A 338 6.36 -20.28 -7.03
C PRO A 338 7.89 -20.33 -6.93
N SER A 339 8.44 -19.85 -5.81
CA SER A 339 9.89 -19.88 -5.57
C SER A 339 10.40 -21.31 -5.36
N ARG A 340 9.64 -22.17 -4.66
CA ARG A 340 9.97 -23.59 -4.47
C ARG A 340 9.91 -24.36 -5.77
N LEU A 341 8.88 -24.14 -6.59
CA LEU A 341 8.75 -24.79 -7.91
C LEU A 341 9.90 -24.36 -8.84
N ALA A 342 10.20 -23.07 -8.89
CA ALA A 342 11.34 -22.58 -9.66
C ALA A 342 12.67 -23.16 -9.15
N GLY A 343 12.86 -23.21 -7.84
CA GLY A 343 14.02 -23.85 -7.21
C GLY A 343 14.13 -25.34 -7.53
N LEU A 344 13.01 -26.08 -7.51
CA LEU A 344 12.97 -27.50 -7.87
C LEU A 344 13.32 -27.73 -9.34
N LEU A 345 12.76 -26.95 -10.25
CA LEU A 345 13.06 -27.05 -11.69
C LEU A 345 14.53 -26.77 -11.97
N LEU A 346 15.09 -25.74 -11.32
CA LEU A 346 16.52 -25.42 -11.42
C LEU A 346 17.39 -26.53 -10.80
N LEU A 347 16.99 -27.08 -9.66
CA LEU A 347 17.71 -28.17 -9.01
C LEU A 347 17.74 -29.43 -9.87
N VAL A 348 16.61 -29.80 -10.48
CA VAL A 348 16.53 -30.93 -11.42
C VAL A 348 17.41 -30.69 -12.65
N GLY A 349 17.35 -29.49 -13.25
CA GLY A 349 18.17 -29.14 -14.42
C GLY A 349 19.67 -29.10 -14.13
N LEU A 350 20.06 -28.67 -12.94
CA LEU A 350 21.46 -28.57 -12.51
C LEU A 350 21.91 -29.78 -11.66
N SER A 351 21.07 -30.81 -11.49
CA SER A 351 21.38 -32.00 -10.69
C SER A 351 22.69 -32.72 -11.12
N PRO A 352 23.06 -32.83 -12.43
CA PRO A 352 24.31 -33.45 -12.81
C PRO A 352 25.55 -32.68 -12.31
N LEU A 353 25.41 -31.42 -11.94
CA LEU A 353 26.49 -30.64 -11.36
C LEU A 353 26.72 -30.91 -9.87
N LEU A 354 25.75 -31.48 -9.14
CA LEU A 354 25.88 -31.80 -7.72
C LEU A 354 27.02 -32.79 -7.40
N PRO A 355 27.12 -33.95 -8.07
CA PRO A 355 28.25 -34.87 -7.83
C PRO A 355 29.60 -34.24 -8.22
N ILE A 356 29.64 -33.44 -9.27
CA ILE A 356 30.86 -32.72 -9.67
C ILE A 356 31.24 -31.72 -8.59
N ALA A 357 30.28 -30.96 -8.06
CA ALA A 357 30.51 -30.03 -6.96
C ALA A 357 31.01 -30.74 -5.69
N ALA A 358 30.42 -31.88 -5.35
CA ALA A 358 30.83 -32.68 -4.20
C ALA A 358 32.27 -33.23 -4.35
N ILE A 359 32.59 -33.82 -5.50
CA ILE A 359 33.93 -34.33 -5.79
C ILE A 359 34.94 -33.20 -5.76
N TYR A 360 34.65 -32.06 -6.41
CA TYR A 360 35.53 -30.89 -6.38
C TYR A 360 35.74 -30.35 -4.96
N ALA A 361 34.68 -30.28 -4.15
CA ALA A 361 34.76 -29.82 -2.76
C ALA A 361 35.61 -30.79 -1.90
N VAL A 362 35.44 -32.12 -2.05
CA VAL A 362 36.23 -33.13 -1.34
C VAL A 362 37.71 -33.03 -1.70
N ILE A 363 38.03 -32.92 -2.99
CA ILE A 363 39.43 -32.80 -3.46
C ILE A 363 40.11 -31.52 -2.92
N LYS A 364 39.39 -30.40 -2.95
CA LYS A 364 39.95 -29.09 -2.59
C LYS A 364 39.99 -28.84 -1.08
N TYR A 365 38.93 -29.25 -0.33
CA TYR A 365 38.77 -28.90 1.07
C TYR A 365 38.93 -30.10 2.04
N ARG A 366 39.11 -31.31 1.56
CA ARG A 366 39.36 -32.56 2.27
C ARG A 366 38.38 -32.89 3.39
N LYS A 367 38.56 -32.29 4.57
CA LYS A 367 37.65 -32.43 5.74
C LYS A 367 36.77 -31.17 5.82
N ASP A 368 35.52 -31.32 6.28
CA ASP A 368 34.57 -30.20 6.46
C ASP A 368 34.10 -29.52 5.19
N PHE A 369 33.91 -30.28 4.10
CA PHE A 369 33.43 -29.72 2.83
C PHE A 369 31.94 -29.39 2.79
N VAL A 370 31.14 -29.89 3.73
CA VAL A 370 29.69 -29.59 3.85
C VAL A 370 29.47 -28.70 5.07
N ARG A 371 28.85 -27.54 4.87
CA ARG A 371 28.52 -26.61 5.95
C ARG A 371 27.07 -26.19 5.90
N LEU A 372 26.51 -26.04 7.09
CA LEU A 372 25.17 -25.50 7.31
C LEU A 372 25.31 -24.15 8.01
N GLU A 373 25.18 -23.07 7.27
CA GLU A 373 25.14 -21.74 7.88
C GLU A 373 23.75 -21.45 8.45
N LYS A 374 23.72 -20.76 9.60
CA LYS A 374 22.48 -20.33 10.25
C LYS A 374 22.22 -18.87 9.89
N ALA A 375 21.08 -18.58 9.30
CA ALA A 375 20.62 -17.23 9.04
C ALA A 375 19.28 -16.97 9.72
N VAL A 376 18.94 -15.70 9.92
CA VAL A 376 17.62 -15.31 10.46
C VAL A 376 16.56 -15.55 9.43
N THR A 377 15.51 -16.31 9.73
CA THR A 377 14.39 -16.55 8.82
C THR A 377 13.55 -15.29 8.68
N LEU A 378 13.40 -14.77 7.47
CA LEU A 378 12.60 -13.57 7.18
C LEU A 378 11.21 -13.93 6.60
N PRO A 379 10.19 -13.11 6.87
CA PRO A 379 10.17 -11.97 7.80
C PRO A 379 10.31 -12.43 9.26
N ALA A 380 10.96 -11.62 10.08
CA ALA A 380 11.22 -11.93 11.48
C ALA A 380 10.64 -10.83 12.40
N PRO A 381 10.20 -11.18 13.63
CA PRO A 381 9.80 -10.19 14.62
C PRO A 381 11.01 -9.38 15.10
N ASP A 382 10.77 -8.20 15.67
CA ASP A 382 11.83 -7.32 16.17
C ASP A 382 12.58 -7.93 17.39
N SER A 383 11.95 -8.90 18.08
CA SER A 383 12.54 -9.56 19.24
C SER A 383 13.53 -10.65 18.83
N VAL A 384 14.80 -10.48 19.20
CA VAL A 384 15.90 -11.44 18.92
C VAL A 384 15.60 -12.85 19.45
N LYS A 385 14.91 -12.96 20.59
CA LYS A 385 14.59 -14.25 21.24
C LYS A 385 13.63 -15.12 20.40
N GLU A 386 12.88 -14.52 19.50
CA GLU A 386 11.88 -15.20 18.66
C GLU A 386 12.40 -15.52 17.25
N TRP A 387 13.64 -15.19 16.95
CA TRP A 387 14.20 -15.43 15.62
C TRP A 387 14.37 -16.92 15.36
N ARG A 388 13.82 -17.38 14.24
CA ARG A 388 14.02 -18.74 13.74
C ARG A 388 15.27 -18.78 12.87
N ALA A 389 16.07 -19.83 13.03
CA ALA A 389 17.26 -20.04 12.21
C ALA A 389 16.91 -20.85 10.95
N ALA A 390 17.15 -20.25 9.77
CA ALA A 390 17.20 -20.96 8.50
C ALA A 390 18.54 -21.66 8.32
N ARG A 391 18.54 -22.82 7.67
CA ARG A 391 19.75 -23.60 7.38
C ARG A 391 20.12 -23.47 5.91
N ILE A 392 21.29 -22.96 5.63
CA ILE A 392 21.78 -22.74 4.27
C ILE A 392 22.91 -23.72 4.01
N LEU A 393 22.70 -24.60 3.02
CA LEU A 393 23.70 -25.58 2.63
C LEU A 393 24.72 -24.96 1.68
N GLN A 394 26.02 -25.09 2.03
CA GLN A 394 27.15 -24.65 1.21
C GLN A 394 28.22 -25.73 1.19
N LEU A 395 29.00 -25.75 0.11
CA LEU A 395 30.17 -26.62 -0.03
C LEU A 395 31.45 -25.76 -0.05
N GLY A 396 32.43 -26.12 0.77
CA GLY A 396 33.74 -25.47 0.80
C GLY A 396 34.01 -24.58 1.99
N GLU A 397 35.00 -23.67 1.86
CA GLU A 397 35.35 -22.74 2.93
C GLU A 397 34.19 -21.77 3.23
N PRO A 398 34.03 -21.36 4.50
CA PRO A 398 33.08 -20.34 4.84
C PRO A 398 33.44 -19.09 4.06
N VAL A 399 32.55 -18.64 3.21
CA VAL A 399 32.58 -17.23 2.80
C VAL A 399 32.41 -16.48 4.12
N ARG A 400 33.47 -15.84 4.62
CA ARG A 400 33.40 -14.99 5.82
C ARG A 400 32.36 -13.93 5.51
N THR A 401 31.13 -14.19 5.88
CA THR A 401 30.03 -13.27 5.74
C THR A 401 30.29 -12.13 6.72
N SER A 402 30.98 -11.09 6.25
CA SER A 402 30.86 -9.80 6.92
C SER A 402 29.37 -9.41 6.88
N ALA A 403 28.91 -8.62 7.83
CA ALA A 403 27.51 -8.18 7.90
C ALA A 403 26.99 -7.60 6.56
N LEU A 404 27.86 -7.24 5.66
CA LEU A 404 27.60 -6.50 4.43
C LEU A 404 27.72 -7.33 3.14
N GLN A 405 28.25 -8.58 3.19
CA GLN A 405 28.49 -9.36 1.97
C GLN A 405 27.36 -10.33 1.66
N PRO A 406 26.85 -10.39 0.41
CA PRO A 406 25.90 -11.38 -0.02
C PRO A 406 26.53 -12.78 -0.08
N LEU A 407 25.70 -13.82 0.03
CA LEU A 407 26.12 -15.22 -0.04
C LEU A 407 26.86 -15.55 -1.36
N LEU A 408 26.37 -14.98 -2.47
CA LEU A 408 27.00 -15.03 -3.79
C LEU A 408 27.82 -13.76 -3.97
N CYS A 409 29.13 -13.89 -4.02
CA CYS A 409 30.04 -12.74 -4.13
C CYS A 409 30.44 -12.44 -5.57
N ASP A 410 30.37 -13.42 -6.46
CA ASP A 410 30.75 -13.30 -7.86
C ASP A 410 29.94 -14.22 -8.79
N PHE A 411 30.15 -14.09 -10.10
CA PHE A 411 29.50 -14.90 -11.13
C PHE A 411 30.42 -16.05 -11.62
N SER A 412 31.36 -16.47 -10.78
CA SER A 412 32.30 -17.55 -11.17
C SER A 412 31.60 -18.91 -11.21
N PHE A 413 32.11 -19.79 -12.04
CA PHE A 413 31.64 -21.18 -12.08
C PHE A 413 31.83 -21.90 -10.74
N GLN A 414 32.83 -21.50 -9.96
CA GLN A 414 33.10 -22.03 -8.64
C GLN A 414 31.98 -21.63 -7.65
N THR A 415 31.57 -20.36 -7.63
CA THR A 415 30.45 -19.90 -6.78
C THR A 415 29.14 -20.53 -7.20
N LEU A 416 28.92 -20.73 -8.49
CA LEU A 416 27.75 -21.47 -9.00
C LEU A 416 27.72 -22.90 -8.43
N LEU A 417 28.84 -23.64 -8.50
CA LEU A 417 28.92 -25.03 -8.06
C LEU A 417 28.85 -25.19 -6.53
N LEU A 418 29.57 -24.35 -5.78
CA LEU A 418 29.76 -24.58 -4.35
C LEU A 418 28.70 -23.89 -3.47
N VAL A 419 28.07 -22.82 -3.98
CA VAL A 419 27.11 -22.02 -3.20
C VAL A 419 25.72 -22.06 -3.80
N PHE A 420 25.60 -21.76 -5.10
CA PHE A 420 24.28 -21.63 -5.73
C PHE A 420 23.57 -22.98 -5.83
N VAL A 421 24.22 -24.00 -6.40
CA VAL A 421 23.58 -25.32 -6.60
C VAL A 421 23.19 -25.99 -5.28
N PRO A 422 24.04 -26.05 -4.24
CA PRO A 422 23.62 -26.54 -2.92
C PRO A 422 22.55 -25.65 -2.26
N GLY A 423 22.64 -24.32 -2.42
CA GLY A 423 21.68 -23.37 -1.90
C GLY A 423 20.26 -23.56 -2.45
N LEU A 424 20.10 -24.11 -3.68
CA LEU A 424 18.79 -24.46 -4.23
C LEU A 424 18.06 -25.50 -3.37
N ILE A 425 18.77 -26.37 -2.68
CA ILE A 425 18.20 -27.34 -1.74
C ILE A 425 17.46 -26.57 -0.63
N SER A 426 18.07 -25.54 -0.05
CA SER A 426 17.44 -24.68 0.97
C SER A 426 16.22 -23.90 0.43
N VAL A 427 16.22 -23.56 -0.87
CA VAL A 427 15.04 -22.94 -1.54
C VAL A 427 13.89 -23.94 -1.64
N VAL A 428 14.16 -25.18 -2.03
CA VAL A 428 13.14 -26.24 -2.14
C VAL A 428 12.51 -26.57 -0.78
N PHE A 429 13.31 -26.66 0.26
CA PHE A 429 12.82 -26.84 1.64
C PHE A 429 12.07 -25.61 2.17
N GLY A 430 12.25 -24.43 1.56
CA GLY A 430 11.54 -23.20 1.90
C GLY A 430 12.19 -22.37 2.98
N ASP A 431 13.45 -22.64 3.30
CA ASP A 431 14.27 -21.83 4.19
C ASP A 431 14.71 -20.53 3.51
N LEU A 432 14.85 -20.55 2.17
CA LEU A 432 15.19 -19.41 1.33
C LEU A 432 14.16 -19.22 0.20
N HIS A 433 14.09 -18.01 -0.33
CA HIS A 433 13.50 -17.73 -1.65
C HIS A 433 14.60 -17.75 -2.73
N LEU A 434 14.22 -17.92 -3.99
CA LEU A 434 15.17 -17.86 -5.10
C LEU A 434 15.78 -16.45 -5.22
N VAL A 435 14.95 -15.41 -5.06
CA VAL A 435 15.37 -13.99 -5.08
C VAL A 435 14.93 -13.31 -3.78
N GLY A 436 15.81 -12.48 -3.22
CA GLY A 436 15.51 -11.77 -1.97
C GLY A 436 16.68 -10.95 -1.44
N LEU A 437 16.59 -10.63 -0.14
CA LEU A 437 17.66 -10.00 0.61
C LEU A 437 18.79 -11.02 0.93
N PRO A 438 20.03 -10.57 1.12
CA PRO A 438 21.12 -11.45 1.48
C PRO A 438 20.86 -12.09 2.86
N PRO A 439 21.05 -13.42 2.99
CA PRO A 439 20.93 -14.07 4.29
C PRO A 439 22.05 -13.61 5.22
N ARG A 440 21.68 -13.28 6.47
CA ARG A 440 22.59 -12.83 7.52
C ARG A 440 22.45 -13.66 8.77
N SER A 441 23.56 -13.88 9.46
CA SER A 441 23.54 -14.50 10.80
C SER A 441 22.91 -13.56 11.84
N PRO A 442 22.36 -14.09 12.95
CA PRO A 442 21.81 -13.27 14.03
C PRO A 442 22.75 -12.17 14.51
N GLU A 443 24.02 -12.49 14.71
CA GLU A 443 25.05 -11.53 15.15
C GLU A 443 25.28 -10.39 14.15
N ASN A 444 25.17 -10.67 12.86
CA ASN A 444 25.31 -9.66 11.79
C ASN A 444 24.10 -8.77 11.67
N VAL A 445 22.90 -9.30 11.95
CA VAL A 445 21.66 -8.50 11.96
C VAL A 445 21.63 -7.53 13.14
N GLU A 446 22.13 -7.94 14.30
CA GLU A 446 22.24 -7.07 15.49
C GLU A 446 23.21 -5.88 15.28
N LYS A 447 24.26 -6.07 14.47
CA LYS A 447 25.24 -5.03 14.16
C LYS A 447 24.74 -3.99 13.14
N LEU A 448 23.61 -4.23 12.49
CA LEU A 448 23.04 -3.27 11.53
C LEU A 448 22.48 -2.03 12.26
N PRO A 449 22.56 -0.84 11.65
CA PRO A 449 21.85 0.35 12.10
C PRO A 449 20.36 0.04 12.29
N GLU A 450 19.72 0.71 13.24
CA GLU A 450 18.35 0.39 13.65
C GLU A 450 17.35 0.45 12.49
N ASP A 451 17.43 1.49 11.65
CA ASP A 451 16.54 1.67 10.50
C ASP A 451 16.75 0.56 9.44
N TRP A 452 18.02 0.18 9.19
CA TRP A 452 18.34 -0.91 8.28
C TRP A 452 17.87 -2.26 8.84
N ARG A 453 18.06 -2.50 10.14
CA ARG A 453 17.60 -3.72 10.80
C ARG A 453 16.08 -3.87 10.70
N LYS A 454 15.30 -2.83 10.99
CA LYS A 454 13.84 -2.85 10.86
C LYS A 454 13.40 -3.18 9.42
N LEU A 455 14.02 -2.55 8.45
CA LEU A 455 13.75 -2.81 7.03
C LEU A 455 14.13 -4.23 6.63
N TYR A 456 15.28 -4.72 7.07
CA TYR A 456 15.76 -6.08 6.78
C TYR A 456 14.81 -7.15 7.32
N LEU A 457 14.32 -6.99 8.55
CA LEU A 457 13.41 -7.93 9.21
C LEU A 457 12.04 -8.05 8.52
N GLN A 458 11.64 -7.03 7.77
CA GLN A 458 10.39 -7.03 7.00
C GLN A 458 10.50 -7.69 5.62
N GLY A 459 11.70 -7.90 5.14
CA GLY A 459 11.96 -8.42 3.80
C GLY A 459 11.76 -9.93 3.66
N LYS A 460 12.15 -10.48 2.52
CA LYS A 460 12.25 -11.91 2.26
C LYS A 460 13.70 -12.26 1.92
N MET A 461 14.22 -13.32 2.50
CA MET A 461 15.57 -13.80 2.30
C MET A 461 15.67 -14.60 0.99
N GLY A 462 16.71 -14.37 0.19
CA GLY A 462 16.89 -15.02 -1.10
C GLY A 462 18.33 -15.40 -1.43
N LEU A 463 18.46 -16.31 -2.38
CA LEU A 463 19.75 -16.78 -2.88
C LEU A 463 20.35 -15.74 -3.85
N ILE A 464 19.56 -15.25 -4.79
CA ILE A 464 19.94 -14.17 -5.72
C ILE A 464 19.56 -12.84 -5.11
N THR A 465 20.51 -11.92 -4.99
CA THR A 465 20.30 -10.59 -4.42
C THR A 465 20.45 -9.49 -5.46
N GLN A 466 19.74 -8.38 -5.26
CA GLN A 466 19.87 -7.24 -6.17
C GLN A 466 21.28 -6.65 -6.16
N ASN A 467 21.90 -6.61 -4.98
CA ASN A 467 23.26 -6.08 -4.80
C ASN A 467 24.28 -6.79 -5.68
N LEU A 468 24.17 -8.12 -5.79
CA LEU A 468 25.05 -8.92 -6.66
C LEU A 468 24.99 -8.50 -8.13
N LEU A 469 23.81 -8.09 -8.62
CA LEU A 469 23.60 -7.82 -10.05
C LEU A 469 24.03 -6.43 -10.49
N TYR A 470 23.94 -5.44 -9.63
CA TYR A 470 24.11 -4.05 -10.02
C TYR A 470 25.36 -3.37 -9.46
N HIS A 471 26.06 -3.99 -8.49
CA HIS A 471 27.20 -3.39 -7.82
C HIS A 471 28.42 -4.32 -7.86
N ASN A 472 29.61 -3.73 -7.95
CA ASN A 472 30.88 -4.47 -7.91
C ASN A 472 31.26 -4.85 -6.47
N ALA A 473 32.13 -5.84 -6.29
CA ALA A 473 32.52 -6.48 -5.03
C ALA A 473 33.11 -5.57 -3.92
N ARG A 474 33.25 -4.27 -4.13
CA ARG A 474 33.63 -3.27 -3.11
C ARG A 474 32.44 -2.37 -2.86
N GLN A 475 31.53 -2.83 -2.00
CA GLN A 475 30.29 -2.10 -1.73
C GLN A 475 30.45 -1.32 -0.43
N ASP A 476 30.14 -0.02 -0.48
CA ASP A 476 29.93 0.80 0.70
C ASP A 476 28.61 0.39 1.38
N ALA A 477 28.54 0.59 2.70
CA ALA A 477 27.36 0.25 3.50
C ALA A 477 26.10 0.96 2.98
N ASP A 478 26.24 2.20 2.54
CA ASP A 478 25.14 3.04 2.05
C ASP A 478 24.56 2.53 0.73
N GLU A 479 25.40 2.03 -0.19
CA GLU A 479 24.94 1.41 -1.43
C GLU A 479 24.16 0.12 -1.19
N ASN A 480 24.62 -0.70 -0.23
CA ASN A 480 23.89 -1.91 0.17
C ASN A 480 22.54 -1.59 0.79
N TYR A 481 22.51 -0.61 1.69
CA TYR A 481 21.26 -0.14 2.30
C TYR A 481 20.28 0.36 1.25
N ALA A 482 20.74 1.20 0.31
CA ALA A 482 19.90 1.72 -0.77
C ALA A 482 19.34 0.60 -1.66
N ALA A 483 20.16 -0.38 -2.03
CA ALA A 483 19.73 -1.51 -2.87
C ALA A 483 18.72 -2.42 -2.14
N GLU A 484 18.91 -2.66 -0.86
CA GLU A 484 17.97 -3.46 -0.04
C GLU A 484 16.66 -2.73 0.19
N THR A 485 16.72 -1.42 0.50
CA THR A 485 15.53 -0.56 0.62
C THR A 485 14.72 -0.56 -0.66
N PHE A 486 15.38 -0.39 -1.79
CA PHE A 486 14.74 -0.40 -3.10
C PHE A 486 14.11 -1.77 -3.43
N TYR A 487 14.77 -2.88 -3.06
CA TYR A 487 14.22 -4.21 -3.26
C TYR A 487 12.98 -4.46 -2.38
N VAL A 488 13.01 -4.08 -1.10
CA VAL A 488 11.87 -4.24 -0.18
C VAL A 488 10.68 -3.40 -0.65
N ALA A 489 10.92 -2.15 -1.07
CA ALA A 489 9.87 -1.24 -1.51
C ALA A 489 9.22 -1.66 -2.85
N MET A 490 10.02 -2.18 -3.78
CA MET A 490 9.61 -2.44 -5.17
C MET A 490 9.55 -3.93 -5.53
N GLY A 491 9.67 -4.84 -4.57
CA GLY A 491 9.70 -6.29 -4.79
C GLY A 491 8.41 -6.83 -5.40
N THR A 492 8.46 -7.23 -6.68
CA THR A 492 7.36 -7.89 -7.39
C THR A 492 7.85 -9.19 -8.03
N TRP A 493 6.96 -10.16 -8.26
CA TRP A 493 7.31 -11.42 -8.91
C TRP A 493 7.95 -11.24 -10.31
N ARG A 494 7.49 -10.22 -11.08
CA ARG A 494 8.06 -9.89 -12.40
C ARG A 494 9.50 -9.42 -12.29
N ARG A 495 9.80 -8.68 -11.25
CA ARG A 495 11.15 -8.21 -10.95
C ARG A 495 12.05 -9.35 -10.51
N ASP A 496 11.55 -10.25 -9.65
CA ASP A 496 12.27 -11.45 -9.24
C ASP A 496 12.64 -12.32 -10.45
N ALA A 497 11.71 -12.51 -11.39
CA ALA A 497 11.98 -13.20 -12.64
C ALA A 497 13.07 -12.51 -13.48
N LYS A 498 13.02 -11.17 -13.61
CA LYS A 498 14.03 -10.39 -14.33
C LYS A 498 15.40 -10.47 -13.66
N LEU A 499 15.46 -10.42 -12.33
CA LEU A 499 16.71 -10.57 -11.57
C LEU A 499 17.31 -11.98 -11.77
N SER A 500 16.48 -13.02 -11.75
CA SER A 500 16.92 -14.40 -12.02
C SER A 500 17.49 -14.54 -13.43
N LEU A 501 16.83 -14.04 -14.46
CA LEU A 501 17.32 -14.06 -15.85
C LEU A 501 18.64 -13.30 -15.99
N ASN A 502 18.76 -12.12 -15.38
CA ASN A 502 19.99 -11.34 -15.39
C ASN A 502 21.15 -12.06 -14.71
N TYR A 503 20.88 -12.78 -13.61
CA TYR A 503 21.89 -13.59 -12.93
C TYR A 503 22.45 -14.68 -13.85
N PHE A 504 21.58 -15.49 -14.45
CA PHE A 504 22.02 -16.54 -15.38
C PHE A 504 22.73 -15.98 -16.60
N GLY A 505 22.27 -14.85 -17.15
CA GLY A 505 22.94 -14.15 -18.24
C GLY A 505 24.38 -13.77 -17.90
N LYS A 506 24.61 -13.17 -16.71
CA LYS A 506 25.96 -12.79 -16.24
C LYS A 506 26.84 -14.00 -15.94
N VAL A 507 26.30 -15.06 -15.37
CA VAL A 507 27.03 -16.33 -15.15
C VAL A 507 27.50 -16.90 -16.48
N LEU A 508 26.60 -17.00 -17.47
CA LEU A 508 26.91 -17.51 -18.80
C LEU A 508 28.01 -16.65 -19.49
N GLN A 509 27.85 -15.35 -19.44
CA GLN A 509 28.84 -14.41 -19.99
C GLN A 509 30.21 -14.57 -19.35
N THR A 510 30.26 -14.76 -18.02
CA THR A 510 31.53 -14.95 -17.30
C THR A 510 32.18 -16.29 -17.65
N ILE A 511 31.39 -17.36 -17.75
CA ILE A 511 31.88 -18.67 -18.17
C ILE A 511 32.45 -18.59 -19.61
N CYS A 512 31.71 -18.04 -20.56
CA CYS A 512 32.14 -17.89 -21.95
C CYS A 512 33.46 -17.06 -22.04
N ARG A 513 33.53 -15.96 -21.30
CA ARG A 513 34.75 -15.13 -21.24
C ARG A 513 35.95 -15.88 -20.69
N ASN A 514 35.76 -16.69 -19.65
CA ASN A 514 36.85 -17.50 -19.07
C ASN A 514 37.31 -18.60 -20.03
N PHE A 515 36.38 -19.25 -20.77
CA PHE A 515 36.71 -20.22 -21.81
C PHE A 515 37.50 -19.61 -22.96
N LEU A 516 37.09 -18.44 -23.44
CA LEU A 516 37.81 -17.70 -24.48
C LEU A 516 39.21 -17.32 -24.03
N ASN A 517 39.36 -16.79 -22.82
CA ASN A 517 40.67 -16.43 -22.26
C ASN A 517 41.58 -17.65 -22.06
N TYR A 518 41.03 -18.80 -21.68
CA TYR A 518 41.78 -20.06 -21.56
C TYR A 518 42.24 -20.57 -22.94
N GLY A 519 41.35 -20.51 -23.94
CA GLY A 519 41.68 -20.86 -25.33
C GLY A 519 42.79 -20.00 -25.91
N ILE A 520 42.72 -18.67 -25.74
CA ILE A 520 43.73 -17.72 -26.18
C ILE A 520 45.08 -17.97 -25.47
N ARG A 521 45.09 -18.20 -24.16
CA ARG A 521 46.30 -18.52 -23.40
C ARG A 521 46.97 -19.80 -23.88
N ASN A 522 46.21 -20.82 -24.22
CA ASN A 522 46.74 -22.08 -24.74
C ASN A 522 47.30 -21.93 -26.18
N LEU A 523 46.63 -21.13 -27.03
CA LEU A 523 47.15 -20.81 -28.36
C LEU A 523 48.45 -20.02 -28.29
N VAL A 524 48.58 -19.04 -27.39
CA VAL A 524 49.80 -18.27 -27.16
C VAL A 524 50.91 -19.15 -26.59
N LYS A 525 50.59 -20.09 -25.68
CA LYS A 525 51.58 -21.07 -25.19
C LYS A 525 52.05 -22.01 -26.29
N ARG A 526 51.14 -22.49 -27.16
CA ARG A 526 51.44 -23.39 -28.27
C ARG A 526 52.31 -22.72 -29.33
N ASN A 527 52.09 -21.43 -29.62
CA ASN A 527 52.94 -20.66 -30.53
C ASN A 527 54.33 -20.38 -29.95
N LYS A 528 54.49 -20.21 -28.63
CA LYS A 528 55.81 -20.05 -27.98
C LYS A 528 56.61 -21.35 -27.98
N THR A 529 55.97 -22.51 -27.92
CA THR A 529 56.65 -23.82 -28.00
C THR A 529 57.07 -24.17 -29.43
N VAL A 530 56.42 -23.65 -30.48
CA VAL A 530 56.79 -23.85 -31.89
C VAL A 530 57.97 -22.96 -32.31
N HIS A 531 58.18 -21.81 -31.65
CA HIS A 531 59.29 -20.90 -31.94
C HIS A 531 60.61 -21.20 -31.16
N ASN A 532 60.57 -22.14 -30.19
CA ASN A 532 61.74 -22.50 -29.37
C ASN A 532 62.29 -23.89 -29.68
N ASN A 533 62.00 -24.52 -30.83
CA ASN A 533 62.73 -25.67 -31.31
C ASN A 533 63.68 -25.19 -32.45
N PRO A 534 65.03 -25.31 -32.29
CA PRO A 534 65.97 -24.95 -33.29
C PRO A 534 65.95 -25.90 -34.48
#